data_3afbd81e0ed0fabba8d5de36c2f6b570
#
_entry.id   3afbd81e0ed0fabba8d5de36c2f6b570
#
_cell.length_a   1.000
_cell.length_b   1.000
_cell.length_c   1.000
_cell.angle_alpha   90.00
_cell.angle_beta   90.00
_cell.angle_gamma   90.00
#
_symmetry.space_group_name_H-M   'P 1'
#
loop_
_entity.id
_entity.type
_entity.pdbx_description
1 polymer ?
#
loop_
_entity_poly.entity_id
_entity_poly.type
_entity_poly.pdbx_seq_one_letter_code
_entity_poly.pdbx_strand_id
1 'polypeptide(L)'
;MTPPVLLYGHPPPTLFREPEGAVQVSPLDPGGVDLAETPEDAFASALILAPPGRLEREWVLARTLQLLPPGAQVIALAPNDRGGSRIAPALRAFGCEVTDEPRRRHRICRTLRPAHPVGLDTALEAGGPRLDPRLGLWTQPGVFSWDRPDPGTALLLGAAPALKGRGADLGCGIGVLALHALESSEVSAIELWDLDRRAIACARRNVAGARASFHHGDVRRMGQGGGDLDFVVMNPPFHDGGREDWALGAAFISIAARRLRPGGVCWLTANRHLPYEATLGEAFSSVHLRAETGGFKVYEAIR
;
A
#
# COMPACT_ATOMS: atom_id res chain seq x y z
N MET A 1 28.45 8.63 -16.70
CA MET A 1 28.14 8.08 -15.35
C MET A 1 27.55 6.71 -15.56
N THR A 2 27.95 5.71 -14.78
CA THR A 2 27.32 4.39 -14.84
C THR A 2 25.86 4.51 -14.36
N PRO A 3 24.87 3.93 -15.07
CA PRO A 3 23.49 3.95 -14.62
C PRO A 3 23.35 3.35 -13.21
N PRO A 4 22.41 3.84 -12.37
CA PRO A 4 22.24 3.37 -11.00
C PRO A 4 21.69 1.93 -10.94
N VAL A 5 21.68 1.36 -9.72
CA VAL A 5 21.01 0.09 -9.44
C VAL A 5 19.54 0.36 -9.11
N LEU A 6 18.62 -0.37 -9.75
CA LEU A 6 17.21 -0.40 -9.35
C LEU A 6 17.09 -1.15 -8.01
N LEU A 7 16.51 -0.52 -7.02
CA LEU A 7 16.19 -1.15 -5.74
C LEU A 7 14.68 -1.19 -5.52
N TYR A 8 14.11 -2.38 -5.36
CA TYR A 8 12.71 -2.54 -5.02
C TYR A 8 12.56 -3.13 -3.61
N GLY A 9 11.97 -2.34 -2.72
CA GLY A 9 11.79 -2.70 -1.31
C GLY A 9 13.09 -2.60 -0.50
N HIS A 10 13.10 -3.17 0.70
CA HIS A 10 14.23 -3.15 1.62
C HIS A 10 14.70 -4.58 1.92
N PRO A 11 15.61 -5.15 1.12
CA PRO A 11 16.20 -6.44 1.41
C PRO A 11 16.84 -6.48 2.81
N PRO A 12 16.73 -7.59 3.55
CA PRO A 12 17.36 -7.70 4.86
C PRO A 12 18.88 -7.41 4.77
N PRO A 13 19.44 -6.50 5.58
CA PRO A 13 20.86 -6.13 5.53
C PRO A 13 21.81 -7.32 5.80
N THR A 14 21.29 -8.37 6.44
CA THR A 14 22.02 -9.63 6.66
C THR A 14 22.16 -10.50 5.41
N LEU A 15 21.42 -10.20 4.34
CA LEU A 15 21.49 -10.86 3.04
C LEU A 15 22.15 -9.96 2.00
N PHE A 16 21.69 -8.73 1.89
CA PHE A 16 22.22 -7.73 0.96
C PHE A 16 22.28 -6.36 1.65
N ARG A 17 23.37 -5.65 1.46
CA ARG A 17 23.41 -4.21 1.72
C ARG A 17 22.82 -3.48 0.53
N GLU A 18 22.13 -2.40 0.79
CA GLU A 18 21.66 -1.51 -0.28
C GLU A 18 22.88 -0.99 -1.06
N PRO A 19 22.87 -1.12 -2.38
CA PRO A 19 23.97 -0.61 -3.20
C PRO A 19 24.08 0.91 -3.08
N GLU A 20 25.30 1.42 -3.06
CA GLU A 20 25.53 2.86 -3.05
C GLU A 20 24.96 3.50 -4.32
N GLY A 21 24.23 4.60 -4.17
CA GLY A 21 23.56 5.27 -5.29
C GLY A 21 22.39 4.49 -5.90
N ALA A 22 21.88 3.44 -5.24
CA ALA A 22 20.68 2.76 -5.70
C ALA A 22 19.47 3.69 -5.69
N VAL A 23 18.60 3.53 -6.67
CA VAL A 23 17.33 4.26 -6.77
C VAL A 23 16.19 3.37 -6.29
N GLN A 24 15.54 3.77 -5.20
CA GLN A 24 14.38 3.06 -4.66
C GLN A 24 13.17 3.28 -5.56
N VAL A 25 12.51 2.18 -5.95
CA VAL A 25 11.32 2.22 -6.82
C VAL A 25 10.10 1.53 -6.20
N SER A 26 10.17 1.16 -4.92
CA SER A 26 9.02 0.58 -4.22
C SER A 26 7.87 1.59 -4.12
N PRO A 27 6.63 1.19 -4.40
CA PRO A 27 5.47 2.07 -4.23
C PRO A 27 5.21 2.45 -2.77
N LEU A 28 5.78 1.71 -1.82
CA LEU A 28 5.67 1.94 -0.38
C LEU A 28 6.76 2.89 0.17
N ASP A 29 7.60 3.45 -0.71
CA ASP A 29 8.60 4.45 -0.33
C ASP A 29 8.20 5.82 -0.90
N PRO A 30 7.81 6.79 -0.04
CA PRO A 30 7.41 8.12 -0.49
C PRO A 30 8.51 8.91 -1.19
N GLY A 31 9.78 8.62 -0.88
CA GLY A 31 10.96 9.21 -1.53
C GLY A 31 11.38 8.52 -2.82
N GLY A 32 10.77 7.37 -3.14
CA GLY A 32 11.14 6.55 -4.29
C GLY A 32 10.59 7.08 -5.61
N VAL A 33 11.20 6.61 -6.70
CA VAL A 33 10.75 6.89 -8.08
C VAL A 33 9.63 5.93 -8.46
N ASP A 34 8.70 6.36 -9.31
CA ASP A 34 7.64 5.47 -9.80
C ASP A 34 8.18 4.48 -10.83
N LEU A 35 8.16 3.19 -10.48
CA LEU A 35 8.60 2.11 -11.37
C LEU A 35 7.78 2.06 -12.68
N ALA A 36 6.51 2.45 -12.65
CA ALA A 36 5.65 2.44 -13.83
C ALA A 36 6.03 3.53 -14.85
N GLU A 37 6.48 4.69 -14.36
CA GLU A 37 6.80 5.87 -15.18
C GLU A 37 8.29 5.98 -15.53
N THR A 38 9.13 5.08 -15.01
CA THR A 38 10.56 5.09 -15.27
C THR A 38 10.86 4.71 -16.75
N PRO A 39 11.73 5.44 -17.46
CA PRO A 39 12.10 5.13 -18.83
C PRO A 39 12.94 3.84 -18.95
N GLU A 40 12.98 3.25 -20.15
CA GLU A 40 13.85 2.10 -20.45
C GLU A 40 15.33 2.47 -20.31
N ASP A 41 16.16 1.47 -20.06
CA ASP A 41 17.63 1.61 -19.88
C ASP A 41 18.06 2.59 -18.77
N ALA A 42 17.17 2.90 -17.84
CA ALA A 42 17.46 3.81 -16.72
C ALA A 42 18.42 3.20 -15.69
N PHE A 43 18.60 1.88 -15.68
CA PHE A 43 19.37 1.15 -14.67
C PHE A 43 20.39 0.18 -15.27
N ALA A 44 21.51 -0.03 -14.56
CA ALA A 44 22.53 -1.02 -14.94
C ALA A 44 22.24 -2.43 -14.41
N SER A 45 21.51 -2.55 -13.29
CA SER A 45 21.18 -3.81 -12.64
C SER A 45 20.01 -3.62 -11.67
N ALA A 46 19.50 -4.71 -11.10
CA ALA A 46 18.40 -4.66 -10.14
C ALA A 46 18.60 -5.55 -8.92
N LEU A 47 18.17 -5.04 -7.75
CA LEU A 47 18.01 -5.79 -6.50
C LEU A 47 16.56 -5.65 -6.02
N ILE A 48 15.84 -6.77 -5.94
CA ILE A 48 14.39 -6.78 -5.72
C ILE A 48 14.06 -7.64 -4.49
N LEU A 49 13.46 -7.04 -3.47
CA LEU A 49 12.69 -7.78 -2.49
C LEU A 49 11.30 -8.03 -3.09
N ALA A 50 11.10 -9.19 -3.69
CA ALA A 50 9.92 -9.47 -4.48
C ALA A 50 8.64 -9.54 -3.61
N PRO A 51 7.55 -8.89 -4.03
CA PRO A 51 6.30 -8.89 -3.28
C PRO A 51 5.64 -10.28 -3.23
N PRO A 52 4.83 -10.57 -2.18
CA PRO A 52 4.23 -11.88 -1.97
C PRO A 52 3.12 -12.22 -2.99
N GLY A 53 2.38 -11.22 -3.45
CA GLY A 53 1.30 -11.38 -4.41
C GLY A 53 1.80 -11.85 -5.77
N ARG A 54 1.13 -12.82 -6.40
CA ARG A 54 1.57 -13.38 -7.69
C ARG A 54 1.60 -12.34 -8.80
N LEU A 55 0.46 -11.69 -9.05
CA LEU A 55 0.34 -10.72 -10.15
C LEU A 55 1.22 -9.50 -9.94
N GLU A 56 1.30 -9.00 -8.71
CA GLU A 56 2.20 -7.91 -8.34
C GLU A 56 3.66 -8.29 -8.57
N ARG A 57 4.09 -9.47 -8.12
CA ARG A 57 5.46 -9.97 -8.31
C ARG A 57 5.81 -10.13 -9.79
N GLU A 58 4.93 -10.75 -10.58
CA GLU A 58 5.13 -10.92 -12.02
C GLU A 58 5.23 -9.56 -12.71
N TRP A 59 4.39 -8.59 -12.33
CA TRP A 59 4.45 -7.22 -12.83
C TRP A 59 5.79 -6.52 -12.51
N VAL A 60 6.22 -6.59 -11.24
CA VAL A 60 7.50 -5.98 -10.80
C VAL A 60 8.68 -6.59 -11.55
N LEU A 61 8.73 -7.92 -11.68
CA LEU A 61 9.80 -8.60 -12.40
C LEU A 61 9.78 -8.27 -13.91
N ALA A 62 8.60 -8.28 -14.53
CA ALA A 62 8.46 -7.94 -15.95
C ALA A 62 8.87 -6.49 -16.21
N ARG A 63 8.38 -5.54 -15.40
CA ARG A 63 8.74 -4.13 -15.55
C ARG A 63 10.23 -3.90 -15.33
N THR A 64 10.84 -4.55 -14.34
CA THR A 64 12.29 -4.48 -14.14
C THR A 64 13.05 -4.98 -15.36
N LEU A 65 12.64 -6.12 -15.96
CA LEU A 65 13.29 -6.63 -17.17
C LEU A 65 13.15 -5.69 -18.38
N GLN A 66 12.07 -4.89 -18.48
CA GLN A 66 11.96 -3.86 -19.52
C GLN A 66 12.95 -2.71 -19.32
N LEU A 67 13.19 -2.33 -18.05
CA LEU A 67 14.01 -1.16 -17.70
C LEU A 67 15.52 -1.40 -17.74
N LEU A 68 15.94 -2.64 -17.95
CA LEU A 68 17.34 -3.03 -17.94
C LEU A 68 17.84 -3.34 -19.35
N PRO A 69 19.11 -3.04 -19.67
CA PRO A 69 19.71 -3.48 -20.92
C PRO A 69 19.95 -5.01 -20.95
N PRO A 70 20.05 -5.63 -22.13
CA PRO A 70 20.42 -7.04 -22.26
C PRO A 70 21.70 -7.38 -21.49
N GLY A 71 21.70 -8.52 -20.79
CA GLY A 71 22.83 -8.98 -19.99
C GLY A 71 22.95 -8.32 -18.61
N ALA A 72 22.09 -7.36 -18.27
CA ALA A 72 22.09 -6.75 -16.95
C ALA A 72 21.76 -7.76 -15.83
N GLN A 73 22.43 -7.63 -14.70
CA GLN A 73 22.22 -8.52 -13.55
C GLN A 73 20.91 -8.20 -12.83
N VAL A 74 20.13 -9.22 -12.53
CA VAL A 74 18.94 -9.14 -11.69
C VAL A 74 19.09 -10.09 -10.51
N ILE A 75 18.93 -9.56 -9.31
CA ILE A 75 18.85 -10.33 -8.07
C ILE A 75 17.46 -10.11 -7.49
N ALA A 76 16.67 -11.17 -7.38
CA ALA A 76 15.36 -11.13 -6.75
C ALA A 76 15.31 -12.10 -5.57
N LEU A 77 14.81 -11.65 -4.43
CA LEU A 77 14.68 -12.48 -3.24
C LEU A 77 13.33 -12.26 -2.55
N ALA A 78 12.88 -13.28 -1.82
CA ALA A 78 11.75 -13.17 -0.89
C ALA A 78 11.84 -14.25 0.18
N PRO A 79 11.18 -14.06 1.34
CA PRO A 79 11.01 -15.10 2.34
C PRO A 79 10.32 -16.34 1.76
N ASN A 80 10.67 -17.53 2.26
CA ASN A 80 10.10 -18.80 1.77
C ASN A 80 8.57 -18.84 1.92
N ASP A 81 8.06 -18.30 3.02
CA ASP A 81 6.64 -18.22 3.36
C ASP A 81 5.90 -17.07 2.65
N ARG A 82 6.63 -16.21 1.92
CA ARG A 82 6.09 -15.06 1.17
C ARG A 82 6.40 -15.12 -0.31
N GLY A 83 6.28 -16.28 -0.89
CA GLY A 83 6.39 -16.48 -2.32
C GLY A 83 7.82 -16.61 -2.85
N GLY A 84 8.83 -16.82 -2.01
CA GLY A 84 10.22 -17.01 -2.43
C GLY A 84 10.38 -18.12 -3.47
N SER A 85 9.72 -19.27 -3.29
CA SER A 85 9.73 -20.39 -4.26
C SER A 85 9.08 -20.08 -5.62
N ARG A 86 8.38 -18.96 -5.74
CA ARG A 86 7.68 -18.56 -6.96
C ARG A 86 8.48 -17.58 -7.84
N ILE A 87 9.60 -17.06 -7.34
CA ILE A 87 10.44 -16.11 -8.09
C ILE A 87 11.10 -16.79 -9.28
N ALA A 88 11.79 -17.91 -9.08
CA ALA A 88 12.48 -18.61 -10.14
C ALA A 88 11.54 -19.09 -11.27
N PRO A 89 10.36 -19.70 -11.00
CA PRO A 89 9.39 -20.00 -12.04
C PRO A 89 8.93 -18.77 -12.83
N ALA A 90 8.68 -17.63 -12.16
CA ALA A 90 8.25 -16.39 -12.84
C ALA A 90 9.35 -15.85 -13.77
N LEU A 91 10.61 -15.78 -13.31
CA LEU A 91 11.73 -15.35 -14.15
C LEU A 91 11.97 -16.29 -15.34
N ARG A 92 11.86 -17.62 -15.13
CA ARG A 92 11.99 -18.59 -16.24
C ARG A 92 10.89 -18.44 -17.28
N ALA A 93 9.67 -18.09 -16.86
CA ALA A 93 8.56 -17.80 -17.77
C ALA A 93 8.85 -16.58 -18.66
N PHE A 94 9.71 -15.66 -18.23
CA PHE A 94 10.20 -14.53 -19.03
C PHE A 94 11.44 -14.85 -19.88
N GLY A 95 11.86 -16.12 -19.93
CA GLY A 95 13.02 -16.56 -20.70
C GLY A 95 14.36 -16.41 -19.98
N CYS A 96 14.35 -16.16 -18.67
CA CYS A 96 15.57 -16.02 -17.88
C CYS A 96 16.17 -17.39 -17.50
N GLU A 97 17.50 -17.52 -17.58
CA GLU A 97 18.23 -18.59 -16.91
C GLU A 97 18.45 -18.21 -15.44
N VAL A 98 17.97 -19.02 -14.51
CA VAL A 98 17.92 -18.65 -13.08
C VAL A 98 18.71 -19.61 -12.22
N THR A 99 19.67 -19.07 -11.47
CA THR A 99 20.27 -19.73 -10.31
C THR A 99 19.42 -19.40 -9.08
N ASP A 100 19.02 -20.43 -8.33
CA ASP A 100 18.10 -20.32 -7.20
C ASP A 100 18.69 -21.00 -5.96
N GLU A 101 19.02 -20.23 -4.94
CA GLU A 101 19.64 -20.71 -3.71
C GLU A 101 18.84 -20.35 -2.45
N PRO A 102 18.68 -21.28 -1.49
CA PRO A 102 18.09 -20.98 -0.19
C PRO A 102 19.14 -20.33 0.73
N ARG A 103 18.78 -19.23 1.40
CA ARG A 103 19.65 -18.61 2.41
C ARG A 103 18.80 -17.88 3.47
N ARG A 104 19.05 -18.21 4.76
CA ARG A 104 18.38 -17.53 5.91
C ARG A 104 16.86 -17.40 5.75
N ARG A 105 16.18 -18.51 5.44
CA ARG A 105 14.71 -18.57 5.20
C ARG A 105 14.22 -17.75 3.99
N HIS A 106 15.10 -17.34 3.09
CA HIS A 106 14.77 -16.70 1.83
C HIS A 106 15.18 -17.59 0.64
N ARG A 107 14.54 -17.36 -0.49
CA ARG A 107 15.05 -17.80 -1.81
C ARG A 107 15.71 -16.60 -2.46
N ILE A 108 16.90 -16.79 -3.01
CA ILE A 108 17.66 -15.79 -3.74
C ILE A 108 17.81 -16.29 -5.16
N CYS A 109 17.21 -15.60 -6.09
CA CYS A 109 17.27 -15.88 -7.52
C CYS A 109 18.17 -14.87 -8.20
N ARG A 110 19.17 -15.37 -8.95
CA ARG A 110 20.08 -14.56 -9.76
C ARG A 110 19.91 -14.92 -11.22
N THR A 111 19.87 -13.90 -12.05
CA THR A 111 19.76 -14.07 -13.49
C THR A 111 20.39 -12.89 -14.21
N LEU A 112 20.61 -13.06 -15.52
CA LEU A 112 20.88 -11.96 -16.45
C LEU A 112 19.61 -11.68 -17.25
N ARG A 113 19.35 -10.42 -17.55
CA ARG A 113 18.27 -10.03 -18.44
C ARG A 113 18.52 -10.64 -19.83
N PRO A 114 17.61 -11.47 -20.36
CA PRO A 114 17.77 -12.05 -21.70
C PRO A 114 17.72 -10.97 -22.78
N ALA A 115 18.32 -11.23 -23.94
CA ALA A 115 18.25 -10.31 -25.07
C ALA A 115 16.78 -10.06 -25.50
N HIS A 116 16.00 -11.12 -25.54
CA HIS A 116 14.59 -11.10 -25.94
C HIS A 116 13.72 -11.75 -24.85
N PRO A 117 13.35 -11.00 -23.78
CA PRO A 117 12.45 -11.53 -22.78
C PRO A 117 11.05 -11.73 -23.39
N VAL A 118 10.33 -12.75 -22.92
CA VAL A 118 9.00 -13.11 -23.44
C VAL A 118 7.91 -12.90 -22.35
N GLY A 119 6.66 -12.70 -22.76
CA GLY A 119 5.52 -12.64 -21.85
C GLY A 119 5.46 -11.42 -20.94
N LEU A 120 6.31 -10.41 -21.14
CA LEU A 120 6.33 -9.23 -20.29
C LEU A 120 5.03 -8.46 -20.37
N ASP A 121 4.49 -8.21 -21.57
CA ASP A 121 3.27 -7.42 -21.77
C ASP A 121 2.06 -8.08 -21.08
N THR A 122 1.95 -9.41 -21.18
CA THR A 122 0.88 -10.16 -20.48
C THR A 122 0.97 -9.98 -18.95
N ALA A 123 2.19 -10.01 -18.39
CA ALA A 123 2.39 -9.81 -16.95
C ALA A 123 2.12 -8.37 -16.53
N LEU A 124 2.49 -7.39 -17.35
CA LEU A 124 2.24 -5.97 -17.12
C LEU A 124 0.76 -5.63 -17.19
N GLU A 125 0.04 -6.19 -18.16
CA GLU A 125 -1.41 -6.04 -18.24
C GLU A 125 -2.11 -6.68 -17.02
N ALA A 126 -1.74 -7.91 -16.67
CA ALA A 126 -2.35 -8.66 -15.56
C ALA A 126 -2.06 -8.05 -14.19
N GLY A 127 -0.91 -7.41 -13.98
CA GLY A 127 -0.51 -6.79 -12.72
C GLY A 127 -0.65 -5.27 -12.67
N GLY A 128 -1.05 -4.65 -13.77
CA GLY A 128 -1.25 -3.20 -13.90
C GLY A 128 -2.57 -2.69 -13.30
N PRO A 129 -2.73 -1.36 -13.27
CA PRO A 129 -3.97 -0.72 -12.82
C PRO A 129 -5.11 -1.01 -13.79
N ARG A 130 -6.31 -1.30 -13.24
CA ARG A 130 -7.50 -1.62 -14.00
C ARG A 130 -8.79 -1.21 -13.30
N LEU A 131 -9.85 -1.03 -14.06
CA LEU A 131 -11.20 -0.95 -13.54
C LEU A 131 -11.71 -2.38 -13.26
N ASP A 132 -11.87 -2.74 -11.98
CA ASP A 132 -12.40 -4.05 -11.62
C ASP A 132 -13.93 -4.03 -11.78
N PRO A 133 -14.53 -4.94 -12.58
CA PRO A 133 -15.96 -4.93 -12.86
C PRO A 133 -16.82 -5.30 -11.65
N ARG A 134 -16.27 -5.98 -10.63
CA ARG A 134 -16.99 -6.36 -9.41
C ARG A 134 -17.01 -5.22 -8.40
N LEU A 135 -15.93 -4.45 -8.33
CA LEU A 135 -15.83 -3.29 -7.46
C LEU A 135 -16.44 -2.04 -8.10
N GLY A 136 -16.44 -1.95 -9.43
CA GLY A 136 -16.77 -0.72 -10.16
C GLY A 136 -15.73 0.38 -9.96
N LEU A 137 -14.53 0.03 -9.48
CA LEU A 137 -13.47 0.96 -9.08
C LEU A 137 -12.14 0.60 -9.74
N TRP A 138 -11.33 1.62 -9.97
CA TRP A 138 -9.93 1.44 -10.34
C TRP A 138 -9.17 0.82 -9.18
N THR A 139 -8.39 -0.20 -9.49
CA THR A 139 -7.58 -0.95 -8.54
C THR A 139 -6.33 -1.49 -9.20
N GLN A 140 -5.40 -2.04 -8.40
CA GLN A 140 -4.20 -2.70 -8.90
C GLN A 140 -3.80 -3.85 -7.98
N PRO A 141 -3.38 -5.02 -8.52
CA PRO A 141 -2.83 -6.11 -7.72
C PRO A 141 -1.70 -5.65 -6.79
N GLY A 142 -1.81 -6.01 -5.51
CA GLY A 142 -0.90 -5.60 -4.44
C GLY A 142 -1.41 -4.45 -3.58
N VAL A 143 -2.36 -3.65 -4.05
CA VAL A 143 -3.08 -2.68 -3.21
C VAL A 143 -4.05 -3.41 -2.28
N PHE A 144 -4.28 -2.88 -1.09
CA PHE A 144 -5.22 -3.48 -0.13
C PHE A 144 -6.61 -3.64 -0.76
N SER A 145 -7.19 -4.82 -0.59
CA SER A 145 -8.53 -5.18 -1.10
C SER A 145 -8.74 -4.94 -2.60
N TRP A 146 -7.69 -5.13 -3.40
CA TRP A 146 -7.69 -4.84 -4.83
C TRP A 146 -8.69 -5.68 -5.65
N ASP A 147 -9.11 -6.85 -5.15
CA ASP A 147 -9.94 -7.83 -5.89
C ASP A 147 -11.30 -8.13 -5.25
N ARG A 148 -11.59 -7.54 -4.10
CA ARG A 148 -12.86 -7.76 -3.37
C ARG A 148 -13.12 -6.65 -2.35
N PRO A 149 -14.39 -6.39 -1.98
CA PRO A 149 -14.72 -5.51 -0.88
C PRO A 149 -14.12 -6.03 0.44
N ASP A 150 -13.56 -5.14 1.25
CA ASP A 150 -13.09 -5.46 2.59
C ASP A 150 -14.28 -5.52 3.56
N PRO A 151 -14.46 -6.62 4.33
CA PRO A 151 -15.57 -6.75 5.25
C PRO A 151 -15.56 -5.70 6.38
N GLY A 152 -14.39 -5.31 6.88
CA GLY A 152 -14.25 -4.27 7.90
C GLY A 152 -14.66 -2.90 7.38
N THR A 153 -14.23 -2.56 6.17
CA THR A 153 -14.65 -1.33 5.48
C THR A 153 -16.17 -1.35 5.23
N ALA A 154 -16.72 -2.45 4.76
CA ALA A 154 -18.17 -2.57 4.54
C ALA A 154 -18.98 -2.40 5.84
N LEU A 155 -18.49 -2.96 6.97
CA LEU A 155 -19.11 -2.78 8.26
C LEU A 155 -19.07 -1.32 8.73
N LEU A 156 -17.94 -0.62 8.50
CA LEU A 156 -17.80 0.80 8.83
C LEU A 156 -18.76 1.67 8.02
N LEU A 157 -18.88 1.42 6.72
CA LEU A 157 -19.82 2.13 5.83
C LEU A 157 -21.28 1.98 6.28
N GLY A 158 -21.66 0.79 6.76
CA GLY A 158 -23.01 0.53 7.26
C GLY A 158 -23.31 1.15 8.63
N ALA A 159 -22.28 1.49 9.42
CA ALA A 159 -22.42 2.01 10.78
C ALA A 159 -22.24 3.53 10.87
N ALA A 160 -21.42 4.12 9.99
CA ALA A 160 -21.14 5.54 10.00
C ALA A 160 -22.32 6.37 9.48
N PRO A 161 -22.71 7.47 10.13
CA PRO A 161 -23.72 8.39 9.62
C PRO A 161 -23.16 9.25 8.49
N ALA A 162 -24.01 10.06 7.86
CA ALA A 162 -23.57 11.12 6.96
C ALA A 162 -22.59 12.07 7.67
N LEU A 163 -21.41 12.25 7.08
CA LEU A 163 -20.35 13.09 7.61
C LEU A 163 -20.49 14.54 7.14
N LYS A 164 -19.83 15.47 7.84
CA LYS A 164 -19.86 16.89 7.48
C LYS A 164 -18.57 17.62 7.82
N GLY A 165 -18.33 18.75 7.14
CA GLY A 165 -17.16 19.59 7.36
C GLY A 165 -15.92 19.08 6.63
N ARG A 166 -14.75 19.29 7.22
CA ARG A 166 -13.45 18.88 6.69
C ARG A 166 -13.01 17.58 7.34
N GLY A 167 -12.52 16.64 6.55
CA GLY A 167 -12.09 15.36 7.09
C GLY A 167 -10.84 14.78 6.45
N ALA A 168 -10.47 13.59 6.94
CA ALA A 168 -9.39 12.79 6.37
C ALA A 168 -9.76 11.31 6.33
N ASP A 169 -9.27 10.61 5.29
CA ASP A 169 -9.27 9.16 5.14
C ASP A 169 -7.82 8.69 5.31
N LEU A 170 -7.50 8.09 6.46
CA LEU A 170 -6.15 7.68 6.82
C LEU A 170 -5.92 6.20 6.49
N GLY A 171 -5.00 5.92 5.55
CA GLY A 171 -4.84 4.60 4.95
C GLY A 171 -5.96 4.36 3.94
N CYS A 172 -6.15 5.31 3.03
CA CYS A 172 -7.35 5.38 2.18
C CYS A 172 -7.49 4.22 1.18
N GLY A 173 -6.41 3.46 0.93
CA GLY A 173 -6.42 2.45 -0.12
C GLY A 173 -6.88 3.04 -1.45
N ILE A 174 -7.85 2.41 -2.09
CA ILE A 174 -8.42 2.90 -3.37
C ILE A 174 -9.49 3.98 -3.20
N GLY A 175 -9.71 4.50 -1.97
CA GLY A 175 -10.58 5.64 -1.68
C GLY A 175 -12.03 5.30 -1.35
N VAL A 176 -12.35 4.08 -0.92
CA VAL A 176 -13.73 3.61 -0.68
C VAL A 176 -14.42 4.42 0.44
N LEU A 177 -13.75 4.68 1.56
CA LEU A 177 -14.31 5.48 2.66
C LEU A 177 -14.49 6.93 2.26
N ALA A 178 -13.54 7.50 1.52
CA ALA A 178 -13.63 8.87 1.02
C ALA A 178 -14.79 9.03 0.02
N LEU A 179 -15.03 8.06 -0.86
CA LEU A 179 -16.19 8.05 -1.77
C LEU A 179 -17.50 8.16 -0.99
N HIS A 180 -17.67 7.31 0.01
CA HIS A 180 -18.88 7.34 0.85
C HIS A 180 -19.02 8.65 1.63
N ALA A 181 -17.94 9.17 2.21
CA ALA A 181 -17.96 10.46 2.89
C ALA A 181 -18.44 11.60 1.97
N LEU A 182 -18.00 11.58 0.71
CA LEU A 182 -18.33 12.61 -0.30
C LEU A 182 -19.76 12.50 -0.87
N GLU A 183 -20.51 11.44 -0.57
CA GLU A 183 -21.95 11.36 -0.85
C GLU A 183 -22.71 12.46 -0.08
N SER A 184 -22.21 12.86 1.10
CA SER A 184 -22.72 14.00 1.82
C SER A 184 -22.30 15.32 1.17
N SER A 185 -23.26 16.16 0.83
CA SER A 185 -23.01 17.52 0.36
C SER A 185 -22.43 18.44 1.45
N GLU A 186 -22.56 18.05 2.73
CA GLU A 186 -22.04 18.80 3.89
C GLU A 186 -20.52 18.58 4.09
N VAL A 187 -19.92 17.58 3.45
CA VAL A 187 -18.45 17.41 3.43
C VAL A 187 -17.84 18.46 2.50
N SER A 188 -17.12 19.41 3.07
CA SER A 188 -16.51 20.52 2.35
C SER A 188 -15.15 20.15 1.75
N ALA A 189 -14.37 19.30 2.43
CA ALA A 189 -13.09 18.79 1.94
C ALA A 189 -12.73 17.48 2.63
N ILE A 190 -11.95 16.63 1.93
CA ILE A 190 -11.37 15.41 2.49
C ILE A 190 -9.94 15.20 1.98
N GLU A 191 -9.03 14.89 2.90
CA GLU A 191 -7.65 14.52 2.61
C GLU A 191 -7.55 12.98 2.58
N LEU A 192 -7.02 12.42 1.49
CA LEU A 192 -6.77 10.97 1.37
C LEU A 192 -5.27 10.72 1.52
N TRP A 193 -4.89 9.90 2.50
CA TRP A 193 -3.50 9.57 2.80
C TRP A 193 -3.26 8.08 2.67
N ASP A 194 -2.22 7.69 1.94
CA ASP A 194 -1.76 6.31 1.88
C ASP A 194 -0.24 6.22 1.65
N LEU A 195 0.38 5.18 2.18
CA LEU A 195 1.79 4.89 1.97
C LEU A 195 2.03 4.26 0.59
N ASP A 196 1.03 3.58 0.03
CA ASP A 196 1.14 2.94 -1.28
C ASP A 196 0.79 3.94 -2.40
N ARG A 197 1.79 4.31 -3.22
CA ARG A 197 1.61 5.18 -4.38
C ARG A 197 0.52 4.69 -5.33
N ARG A 198 0.40 3.37 -5.50
CA ARG A 198 -0.60 2.75 -6.38
C ARG A 198 -2.02 2.93 -5.84
N ALA A 199 -2.18 2.87 -4.51
CA ALA A 199 -3.44 3.16 -3.84
C ALA A 199 -3.87 4.61 -4.12
N ILE A 200 -2.97 5.56 -3.93
CA ILE A 200 -3.21 6.98 -4.25
C ILE A 200 -3.54 7.18 -5.74
N ALA A 201 -2.84 6.51 -6.64
CA ALA A 201 -3.12 6.59 -8.08
C ALA A 201 -4.52 6.04 -8.42
N CYS A 202 -4.94 4.94 -7.80
CA CYS A 202 -6.30 4.41 -7.93
C CYS A 202 -7.33 5.34 -7.30
N ALA A 203 -7.09 5.84 -6.08
CA ALA A 203 -7.99 6.76 -5.38
C ALA A 203 -8.24 8.04 -6.20
N ARG A 204 -7.22 8.60 -6.85
CA ARG A 204 -7.37 9.77 -7.76
C ARG A 204 -8.30 9.51 -8.95
N ARG A 205 -8.36 8.27 -9.43
CA ARG A 205 -9.27 7.88 -10.53
C ARG A 205 -10.68 7.61 -10.03
N ASN A 206 -10.81 7.13 -8.80
CA ASN A 206 -12.09 6.76 -8.18
C ASN A 206 -12.80 7.97 -7.58
N VAL A 207 -12.06 8.84 -6.90
CA VAL A 207 -12.60 9.98 -6.15
C VAL A 207 -12.42 11.25 -6.97
N ALA A 208 -13.45 11.59 -7.76
CA ALA A 208 -13.44 12.79 -8.58
C ALA A 208 -13.91 14.02 -7.80
N GLY A 209 -13.40 15.20 -8.18
CA GLY A 209 -13.91 16.50 -7.74
C GLY A 209 -12.95 17.31 -6.86
N ALA A 210 -13.24 18.61 -6.73
CA ALA A 210 -12.38 19.58 -6.06
C ALA A 210 -12.36 19.47 -4.52
N ARG A 211 -13.23 18.64 -3.94
CA ARG A 211 -13.29 18.44 -2.49
C ARG A 211 -12.25 17.45 -1.96
N ALA A 212 -11.58 16.68 -2.81
CA ALA A 212 -10.60 15.66 -2.43
C ALA A 212 -9.16 16.13 -2.70
N SER A 213 -8.27 15.92 -1.74
CA SER A 213 -6.83 16.05 -1.90
C SER A 213 -6.13 14.72 -1.59
N PHE A 214 -5.01 14.43 -2.27
CA PHE A 214 -4.38 13.12 -2.24
C PHE A 214 -2.91 13.24 -1.87
N HIS A 215 -2.50 12.45 -0.88
CA HIS A 215 -1.18 12.53 -0.28
C HIS A 215 -0.53 11.14 -0.26
N HIS A 216 0.55 10.96 -1.02
CA HIS A 216 1.40 9.79 -0.91
C HIS A 216 2.38 10.00 0.23
N GLY A 217 2.23 9.25 1.31
CA GLY A 217 3.07 9.43 2.48
C GLY A 217 2.71 8.54 3.66
N ASP A 218 3.67 8.44 4.56
CA ASP A 218 3.48 7.76 5.84
C ASP A 218 2.66 8.66 6.77
N VAL A 219 1.47 8.21 7.15
CA VAL A 219 0.58 8.90 8.09
C VAL A 219 1.31 9.25 9.39
N ARG A 220 2.24 8.40 9.86
CA ARG A 220 3.04 8.64 11.06
C ARG A 220 3.95 9.87 10.96
N ARG A 221 4.27 10.29 9.74
CA ARG A 221 5.11 11.46 9.43
C ARG A 221 4.29 12.69 9.02
N MET A 222 2.96 12.61 9.10
CA MET A 222 2.12 13.79 8.89
C MET A 222 2.56 14.90 9.85
N GLY A 223 2.78 16.10 9.32
CA GLY A 223 3.23 17.25 10.09
C GLY A 223 2.33 17.52 11.31
N GLN A 224 2.90 18.19 12.32
CA GLN A 224 2.20 18.53 13.58
C GLN A 224 1.14 19.64 13.40
N GLY A 225 0.84 20.07 12.18
CA GLY A 225 -0.27 20.96 11.87
C GLY A 225 -1.59 20.22 12.04
N GLY A 226 -2.52 20.71 12.81
CA GLY A 226 -3.78 20.02 12.95
C GLY A 226 -4.65 20.50 14.10
N GLY A 227 -5.68 19.72 14.39
CA GLY A 227 -6.74 20.09 15.32
C GLY A 227 -7.84 20.89 14.63
N ASP A 228 -7.95 20.75 13.30
CA ASP A 228 -8.92 21.48 12.47
C ASP A 228 -9.90 20.58 11.70
N LEU A 229 -9.74 19.25 11.77
CA LEU A 229 -10.65 18.31 11.12
C LEU A 229 -11.92 18.07 11.93
N ASP A 230 -13.04 18.05 11.24
CA ASP A 230 -14.33 17.70 11.81
C ASP A 230 -14.49 16.19 11.97
N PHE A 231 -13.93 15.42 11.01
CA PHE A 231 -13.96 13.96 11.06
C PHE A 231 -12.68 13.31 10.52
N VAL A 232 -12.44 12.09 10.98
CA VAL A 232 -11.49 11.14 10.40
C VAL A 232 -12.22 9.82 10.16
N VAL A 233 -12.00 9.21 9.01
CA VAL A 233 -12.39 7.83 8.72
C VAL A 233 -11.15 7.00 8.49
N MET A 234 -11.13 5.73 8.96
CA MET A 234 -9.99 4.86 8.69
C MET A 234 -10.31 3.37 8.89
N ASN A 235 -9.66 2.56 8.07
CA ASN A 235 -9.46 1.13 8.29
C ASN A 235 -7.93 0.93 8.43
N PRO A 236 -7.37 1.18 9.63
CA PRO A 236 -5.93 1.27 9.78
C PRO A 236 -5.25 -0.06 9.49
N PRO A 237 -4.05 -0.06 8.88
CA PRO A 237 -3.29 -1.27 8.64
C PRO A 237 -2.89 -1.93 9.98
N PHE A 238 -3.02 -3.25 10.04
CA PHE A 238 -2.62 -4.07 11.21
C PHE A 238 -1.49 -5.04 10.89
N HIS A 239 -0.90 -4.93 9.70
CA HIS A 239 0.29 -5.66 9.30
C HIS A 239 1.35 -4.70 8.79
N ASP A 240 2.56 -4.79 9.34
CA ASP A 240 3.77 -4.22 8.75
C ASP A 240 4.67 -5.34 8.24
N GLY A 241 4.99 -5.28 6.93
CA GLY A 241 5.79 -6.32 6.30
C GLY A 241 5.21 -7.75 6.49
N GLY A 242 3.87 -7.90 6.71
CA GLY A 242 3.14 -9.18 6.87
C GLY A 242 3.27 -9.83 8.25
N ARG A 243 3.64 -9.07 9.27
CA ARG A 243 3.48 -9.41 10.69
C ARG A 243 2.39 -8.52 11.27
N GLU A 244 1.61 -9.06 12.20
CA GLU A 244 0.70 -8.23 12.98
C GLU A 244 1.50 -7.17 13.73
N ASP A 245 1.14 -5.92 13.51
CA ASP A 245 1.72 -4.77 14.19
C ASP A 245 0.59 -3.88 14.73
N TRP A 246 0.14 -4.21 15.94
CA TRP A 246 -0.87 -3.41 16.64
C TRP A 246 -0.39 -1.97 16.93
N ALA A 247 0.94 -1.76 17.06
CA ALA A 247 1.52 -0.44 17.29
C ALA A 247 1.30 0.50 16.08
N LEU A 248 1.24 -0.06 14.88
CA LEU A 248 0.92 0.70 13.68
C LEU A 248 -0.50 1.28 13.76
N GLY A 249 -1.50 0.45 14.07
CA GLY A 249 -2.88 0.92 14.25
C GLY A 249 -3.04 1.89 15.41
N ALA A 250 -2.34 1.67 16.53
CA ALA A 250 -2.32 2.60 17.67
C ALA A 250 -1.73 3.96 17.27
N ALA A 251 -0.70 4.00 16.42
CA ALA A 251 -0.16 5.24 15.88
C ALA A 251 -1.19 6.00 15.02
N PHE A 252 -1.96 5.29 14.17
CA PHE A 252 -3.04 5.89 13.39
C PHE A 252 -4.12 6.51 14.29
N ILE A 253 -4.54 5.81 15.34
CA ILE A 253 -5.51 6.30 16.34
C ILE A 253 -5.00 7.60 17.00
N SER A 254 -3.75 7.61 17.44
CA SER A 254 -3.13 8.78 18.06
C SER A 254 -3.03 9.98 17.09
N ILE A 255 -2.77 9.72 15.81
CA ILE A 255 -2.71 10.75 14.77
C ILE A 255 -4.11 11.29 14.48
N ALA A 256 -5.11 10.43 14.33
CA ALA A 256 -6.51 10.83 14.15
C ALA A 256 -6.95 11.78 15.27
N ALA A 257 -6.67 11.42 16.53
CA ALA A 257 -7.00 12.26 17.68
C ALA A 257 -6.34 13.65 17.62
N ARG A 258 -5.05 13.73 17.19
CA ARG A 258 -4.35 15.02 17.07
C ARG A 258 -4.85 15.88 15.92
N ARG A 259 -5.30 15.26 14.82
CA ARG A 259 -5.81 15.97 13.65
C ARG A 259 -7.23 16.50 13.83
N LEU A 260 -8.01 15.89 14.71
CA LEU A 260 -9.36 16.32 15.01
C LEU A 260 -9.39 17.55 15.91
N ARG A 261 -10.31 18.48 15.63
CA ARG A 261 -10.66 19.56 16.56
C ARG A 261 -11.38 19.00 17.80
N PRO A 262 -11.46 19.76 18.89
CA PRO A 262 -12.34 19.41 20.01
C PRO A 262 -13.79 19.18 19.53
N GLY A 263 -14.36 18.03 19.91
CA GLY A 263 -15.68 17.57 19.44
C GLY A 263 -15.70 16.99 18.01
N GLY A 264 -14.56 16.88 17.33
CA GLY A 264 -14.42 16.14 16.07
C GLY A 264 -14.51 14.64 16.29
N VAL A 265 -14.91 13.89 15.26
CA VAL A 265 -15.23 12.46 15.39
C VAL A 265 -14.32 11.60 14.53
N CYS A 266 -13.82 10.48 15.09
CA CYS A 266 -13.13 9.43 14.37
C CYS A 266 -14.04 8.22 14.22
N TRP A 267 -14.25 7.76 13.00
CA TRP A 267 -14.89 6.50 12.66
C TRP A 267 -13.84 5.52 12.18
N LEU A 268 -13.67 4.41 12.90
CA LEU A 268 -12.69 3.41 12.52
C LEU A 268 -13.23 2.00 12.61
N THR A 269 -12.72 1.14 11.74
CA THR A 269 -12.89 -0.31 11.85
C THR A 269 -11.59 -0.98 12.25
N ALA A 270 -11.68 -2.08 12.97
CA ALA A 270 -10.54 -2.89 13.39
C ALA A 270 -10.91 -4.37 13.49
N ASN A 271 -9.94 -5.26 13.34
CA ASN A 271 -10.12 -6.67 13.65
C ASN A 271 -10.47 -6.84 15.13
N ARG A 272 -11.42 -7.73 15.42
CA ARG A 272 -11.97 -7.96 16.76
C ARG A 272 -10.92 -8.29 17.82
N HIS A 273 -9.84 -8.97 17.44
CA HIS A 273 -8.78 -9.39 18.37
C HIS A 273 -7.75 -8.29 18.68
N LEU A 274 -7.78 -7.16 17.94
CA LEU A 274 -6.86 -6.05 18.18
C LEU A 274 -7.32 -5.22 19.39
N PRO A 275 -6.44 -5.01 20.41
CA PRO A 275 -6.81 -4.36 21.66
C PRO A 275 -6.71 -2.83 21.56
N TYR A 276 -7.49 -2.21 20.66
CA TYR A 276 -7.45 -0.76 20.45
C TYR A 276 -8.24 0.04 21.49
N GLU A 277 -9.05 -0.62 22.34
CA GLU A 277 -9.88 0.02 23.33
C GLU A 277 -9.08 0.91 24.30
N ALA A 278 -7.91 0.43 24.76
CA ALA A 278 -7.05 1.20 25.66
C ALA A 278 -6.52 2.47 24.95
N THR A 279 -5.97 2.31 23.75
CA THR A 279 -5.43 3.44 22.97
C THR A 279 -6.51 4.46 22.62
N LEU A 280 -7.72 3.99 22.29
CA LEU A 280 -8.86 4.86 22.02
C LEU A 280 -9.27 5.63 23.29
N GLY A 281 -9.37 4.96 24.45
CA GLY A 281 -9.72 5.58 25.72
C GLY A 281 -8.70 6.61 26.22
N GLU A 282 -7.42 6.45 25.86
CA GLU A 282 -6.35 7.41 26.16
C GLU A 282 -6.37 8.63 25.23
N ALA A 283 -6.77 8.44 23.96
CA ALA A 283 -6.66 9.45 22.92
C ALA A 283 -7.93 10.30 22.73
N PHE A 284 -9.10 9.79 23.13
CA PHE A 284 -10.41 10.40 22.89
C PHE A 284 -11.20 10.61 24.19
N SER A 285 -12.04 11.64 24.20
CA SER A 285 -12.89 11.97 25.36
C SER A 285 -14.06 10.98 25.55
N SER A 286 -14.56 10.39 24.46
CA SER A 286 -15.52 9.29 24.51
C SER A 286 -15.34 8.31 23.35
N VAL A 287 -15.65 7.04 23.62
CA VAL A 287 -15.50 5.94 22.65
C VAL A 287 -16.73 5.04 22.73
N HIS A 288 -17.36 4.81 21.59
CA HIS A 288 -18.56 3.99 21.47
C HIS A 288 -18.33 2.87 20.46
N LEU A 289 -18.57 1.62 20.87
CA LEU A 289 -18.67 0.50 19.95
C LEU A 289 -20.02 0.59 19.22
N ARG A 290 -19.99 0.79 17.90
CA ARG A 290 -21.20 0.99 17.06
C ARG A 290 -21.64 -0.28 16.36
N ALA A 291 -20.69 -1.15 15.98
CA ALA A 291 -20.99 -2.45 15.39
C ALA A 291 -19.90 -3.46 15.72
N GLU A 292 -20.29 -4.73 15.85
CA GLU A 292 -19.37 -5.85 15.97
C GLU A 292 -19.98 -7.07 15.26
N THR A 293 -19.36 -7.50 14.17
CA THR A 293 -19.74 -8.70 13.43
C THR A 293 -18.61 -9.16 12.49
N GLY A 294 -18.66 -10.41 12.03
CA GLY A 294 -17.75 -10.91 11.00
C GLY A 294 -16.26 -10.85 11.35
N GLY A 295 -15.91 -10.77 12.64
CA GLY A 295 -14.52 -10.65 13.08
C GLY A 295 -14.00 -9.20 13.13
N PHE A 296 -14.88 -8.20 12.93
CA PHE A 296 -14.55 -6.78 12.96
C PHE A 296 -15.39 -6.02 14.01
N LYS A 297 -14.82 -4.90 14.47
CA LYS A 297 -15.46 -3.91 15.33
C LYS A 297 -15.44 -2.55 14.63
N VAL A 298 -16.48 -1.75 14.85
CA VAL A 298 -16.52 -0.35 14.43
C VAL A 298 -16.69 0.54 15.65
N TYR A 299 -15.81 1.50 15.78
CA TYR A 299 -15.82 2.49 16.84
C TYR A 299 -16.13 3.88 16.30
N GLU A 300 -16.90 4.62 17.07
CA GLU A 300 -17.00 6.07 17.03
C GLU A 300 -16.23 6.63 18.23
N ALA A 301 -15.25 7.49 17.98
CA ALA A 301 -14.44 8.11 19.01
C ALA A 301 -14.47 9.64 18.88
N ILE A 302 -14.80 10.36 19.95
CA ILE A 302 -14.97 11.82 19.97
C ILE A 302 -13.76 12.45 20.66
N ARG A 303 -13.16 13.46 20.00
CA ARG A 303 -12.00 14.19 20.50
C ARG A 303 -12.36 15.15 21.64
#